data_07faf6bf206c2e365333e6b80fd43554
#
_entry.id   07faf6bf206c2e365333e6b80fd43554
#
_cell.length_a   1.000
_cell.length_b   1.000
_cell.length_c   1.000
_cell.angle_alpha   90.00
_cell.angle_beta   90.00
_cell.angle_gamma   90.00
#
_symmetry.space_group_name_H-M   'P 1'
#
loop_
_entity.id
_entity.type
_entity.pdbx_description
1 polymer ?
#
loop_
_entity_poly.entity_id
_entity_poly.type
_entity_poly.pdbx_seq_one_letter_code
_entity_poly.pdbx_strand_id
1 'polypeptide(L)'
;YRYREITVATRDLDSYAYLVRAIFKDYKLNYFLDQKLEAKTNPILVLLTSILNMKKENYSYNSVFNYLKSGLVGIDHEDVSLLENYVIANGIRGSKWFKDWDKPLIHNIEDDSEPDNTYINGIRQRVMEPIGKLHNKLKGKNSLRDISSYLYEFSLDIGLAERINDL
;
A
#
# COMPACT_ATOMS: atom_id res chain seq x y z
N TYR A 1 -44.45 -0.81 13.58
CA TYR A 1 -43.03 -0.64 13.89
C TYR A 1 -42.25 -0.30 12.63
N ARG A 2 -41.26 0.57 12.75
CA ARG A 2 -40.36 0.90 11.66
C ARG A 2 -39.04 0.12 11.87
N TYR A 3 -38.35 -0.25 10.82
CA TYR A 3 -37.09 -1.00 10.93
C TYR A 3 -36.07 -0.35 11.90
N ARG A 4 -36.01 0.99 11.97
CA ARG A 4 -35.15 1.74 12.89
C ARG A 4 -35.52 1.58 14.38
N GLU A 5 -36.66 0.99 14.68
CA GLU A 5 -37.19 0.77 16.05
C GLU A 5 -36.91 -0.67 16.51
N ILE A 6 -36.35 -1.50 15.63
CA ILE A 6 -36.08 -2.91 15.91
C ILE A 6 -34.55 -3.07 16.11
N THR A 7 -34.19 -3.63 17.24
CA THR A 7 -32.79 -3.95 17.55
C THR A 7 -32.68 -5.44 17.81
N VAL A 8 -31.67 -6.06 17.20
CA VAL A 8 -31.27 -7.46 17.44
C VAL A 8 -29.92 -7.44 18.14
N ALA A 9 -29.82 -8.10 19.29
CA ALA A 9 -28.60 -8.20 20.07
C ALA A 9 -28.07 -9.64 20.08
N THR A 10 -26.77 -9.80 19.92
CA THR A 10 -26.08 -11.09 20.06
C THR A 10 -24.82 -10.92 20.89
N ARG A 11 -24.35 -12.00 21.53
CA ARG A 11 -23.09 -11.98 22.29
C ARG A 11 -21.86 -12.07 21.39
N ASP A 12 -22.02 -12.66 20.21
CA ASP A 12 -20.96 -12.87 19.24
C ASP A 12 -21.45 -12.36 17.86
N LEU A 13 -21.28 -11.06 17.66
CA LEU A 13 -21.70 -10.43 16.42
C LEU A 13 -20.85 -10.87 15.23
N ASP A 14 -19.56 -11.12 15.44
CA ASP A 14 -18.60 -11.42 14.38
C ASP A 14 -18.93 -12.74 13.69
N SER A 15 -19.31 -13.76 14.46
CA SER A 15 -19.72 -15.06 13.91
C SER A 15 -20.99 -15.00 13.08
N TYR A 16 -21.90 -14.06 13.36
CA TYR A 16 -23.17 -13.93 12.65
C TYR A 16 -23.17 -12.85 11.56
N ALA A 17 -22.20 -11.96 11.55
CA ALA A 17 -22.17 -10.79 10.69
C ALA A 17 -22.32 -11.11 9.20
N TYR A 18 -21.66 -12.16 8.70
CA TYR A 18 -21.74 -12.55 7.31
C TYR A 18 -23.13 -13.09 6.94
N LEU A 19 -23.75 -13.88 7.82
CA LEU A 19 -25.12 -14.40 7.64
C LEU A 19 -26.14 -13.26 7.61
N VAL A 20 -26.02 -12.31 8.54
CA VAL A 20 -26.88 -11.13 8.58
C VAL A 20 -26.76 -10.34 7.27
N ARG A 21 -25.56 -10.11 6.79
CA ARG A 21 -25.33 -9.41 5.51
C ARG A 21 -25.96 -10.14 4.33
N ALA A 22 -25.76 -11.45 4.24
CA ALA A 22 -26.31 -12.26 3.14
C ALA A 22 -27.84 -12.27 3.18
N ILE A 23 -28.43 -12.65 4.32
CA ILE A 23 -29.88 -12.80 4.46
C ILE A 23 -30.59 -11.45 4.32
N PHE A 24 -30.11 -10.40 5.00
CA PHE A 24 -30.77 -9.09 4.95
C PHE A 24 -30.69 -8.45 3.56
N LYS A 25 -29.59 -8.72 2.82
CA LYS A 25 -29.48 -8.33 1.42
C LYS A 25 -30.51 -9.02 0.54
N ASP A 26 -30.68 -10.36 0.69
CA ASP A 26 -31.64 -11.15 -0.08
C ASP A 26 -33.09 -10.70 0.17
N TYR A 27 -33.40 -10.38 1.43
CA TYR A 27 -34.71 -9.88 1.82
C TYR A 27 -34.87 -8.35 1.62
N LYS A 28 -33.85 -7.67 1.07
CA LYS A 28 -33.82 -6.21 0.85
C LYS A 28 -34.14 -5.40 2.11
N LEU A 29 -33.71 -5.89 3.26
CA LEU A 29 -33.87 -5.20 4.54
C LEU A 29 -32.78 -4.15 4.72
N ASN A 30 -33.17 -2.93 5.11
CA ASN A 30 -32.22 -1.91 5.54
C ASN A 30 -31.78 -2.20 6.98
N TYR A 31 -30.49 -2.30 7.22
CA TYR A 31 -29.93 -2.59 8.53
C TYR A 31 -28.64 -1.81 8.78
N PHE A 32 -28.33 -1.62 10.04
CA PHE A 32 -27.03 -1.18 10.53
C PHE A 32 -26.43 -2.31 11.37
N LEU A 33 -25.18 -2.67 11.12
CA LEU A 33 -24.47 -3.68 11.86
C LEU A 33 -23.35 -2.98 12.67
N ASP A 34 -23.48 -2.98 14.00
CA ASP A 34 -22.49 -2.38 14.90
C ASP A 34 -21.29 -3.32 15.08
N GLN A 35 -20.52 -3.48 13.98
CA GLN A 35 -19.33 -4.30 13.95
C GLN A 35 -18.10 -3.41 13.93
N LYS A 36 -17.16 -3.68 14.82
CA LYS A 36 -15.83 -3.05 14.77
C LYS A 36 -15.05 -3.63 13.58
N LEU A 37 -14.96 -2.86 12.50
CA LEU A 37 -14.04 -3.21 11.44
C LEU A 37 -12.61 -3.01 11.93
N GLU A 38 -11.78 -4.05 11.87
CA GLU A 38 -10.36 -3.89 12.14
C GLU A 38 -9.74 -3.03 11.04
N ALA A 39 -9.52 -1.76 11.37
CA ALA A 39 -8.90 -0.80 10.46
C ALA A 39 -7.54 -1.27 9.94
N LYS A 40 -6.84 -2.12 10.70
CA LYS A 40 -5.51 -2.63 10.36
C LYS A 40 -5.46 -3.48 9.08
N THR A 41 -6.58 -4.08 8.69
CA THR A 41 -6.67 -4.90 7.46
C THR A 41 -7.15 -4.12 6.25
N ASN A 42 -7.52 -2.84 6.42
CA ASN A 42 -7.93 -2.01 5.30
C ASN A 42 -6.72 -1.65 4.43
N PRO A 43 -6.72 -2.00 3.12
CA PRO A 43 -5.57 -1.75 2.23
C PRO A 43 -5.12 -0.30 2.18
N ILE A 44 -6.07 0.65 2.25
CA ILE A 44 -5.76 2.10 2.26
C ILE A 44 -4.99 2.48 3.53
N LEU A 45 -5.41 1.96 4.69
CA LEU A 45 -4.72 2.25 5.94
C LEU A 45 -3.35 1.56 6.00
N VAL A 46 -3.23 0.36 5.44
CA VAL A 46 -1.93 -0.32 5.29
C VAL A 46 -1.00 0.52 4.42
N LEU A 47 -1.46 1.00 3.27
CA LEU A 47 -0.70 1.86 2.36
C LEU A 47 -0.26 3.14 3.07
N LEU A 48 -1.18 3.90 3.68
CA LEU A 48 -0.88 5.17 4.33
C LEU A 48 0.07 5.01 5.52
N THR A 49 -0.13 3.98 6.35
CA THR A 49 0.76 3.71 7.49
C THR A 49 2.13 3.25 7.05
N SER A 50 2.21 2.44 5.99
CA SER A 50 3.50 1.98 5.44
C SER A 50 4.32 3.15 4.93
N ILE A 51 3.71 4.06 4.17
CA ILE A 51 4.43 5.20 3.60
C ILE A 51 4.88 6.21 4.66
N LEU A 52 4.06 6.47 5.68
CA LEU A 52 4.43 7.36 6.77
C LEU A 52 5.57 6.78 7.64
N ASN A 53 5.58 5.47 7.85
CA ASN A 53 6.61 4.80 8.63
C ASN A 53 7.90 4.52 7.83
N MET A 54 7.81 4.48 6.51
CA MET A 54 8.90 4.05 5.61
C MET A 54 10.21 4.81 5.87
N LYS A 55 10.14 6.12 6.07
CA LYS A 55 11.32 6.93 6.39
C LYS A 55 11.91 6.61 7.77
N LYS A 56 11.04 6.42 8.78
CA LYS A 56 11.44 6.04 10.15
C LYS A 56 12.13 4.67 10.15
N GLU A 57 11.66 3.77 9.32
CA GLU A 57 12.21 2.41 9.16
C GLU A 57 13.38 2.34 8.16
N ASN A 58 13.92 3.50 7.78
CA ASN A 58 15.04 3.61 6.85
C ASN A 58 14.82 2.85 5.54
N TYR A 59 13.61 2.96 4.95
CA TYR A 59 13.23 2.30 3.71
C TYR A 59 13.59 0.80 3.74
N SER A 60 13.21 0.14 4.83
CA SER A 60 13.42 -1.29 5.02
C SER A 60 12.66 -2.10 3.98
N TYR A 61 13.08 -3.35 3.76
CA TYR A 61 12.35 -4.29 2.90
C TYR A 61 10.86 -4.34 3.26
N ASN A 62 10.54 -4.55 4.55
CA ASN A 62 9.17 -4.68 5.00
C ASN A 62 8.35 -3.42 4.73
N SER A 63 8.89 -2.23 5.02
CA SER A 63 8.15 -0.98 4.83
C SER A 63 7.84 -0.68 3.37
N VAL A 64 8.79 -0.96 2.46
CA VAL A 64 8.59 -0.74 1.02
C VAL A 64 7.67 -1.80 0.42
N PHE A 65 7.87 -3.08 0.74
CA PHE A 65 7.03 -4.14 0.15
C PHE A 65 5.64 -4.25 0.76
N ASN A 66 5.40 -3.84 1.99
CA ASN A 66 4.05 -3.66 2.51
C ASN A 66 3.27 -2.59 1.72
N TYR A 67 3.95 -1.50 1.33
CA TYR A 67 3.38 -0.49 0.46
C TYR A 67 3.09 -1.03 -0.94
N LEU A 68 4.05 -1.68 -1.59
CA LEU A 68 3.89 -2.23 -2.95
C LEU A 68 2.82 -3.33 -3.01
N LYS A 69 2.80 -4.23 -2.02
CA LYS A 69 1.87 -5.37 -1.95
C LYS A 69 0.47 -4.98 -1.43
N SER A 70 0.22 -3.70 -1.16
CA SER A 70 -1.14 -3.21 -0.83
C SER A 70 -2.13 -3.37 -1.99
N GLY A 71 -1.65 -3.57 -3.22
CA GLY A 71 -2.46 -3.64 -4.43
C GLY A 71 -2.93 -2.28 -4.96
N LEU A 72 -2.55 -1.18 -4.29
CA LEU A 72 -3.05 0.17 -4.56
C LEU A 72 -2.04 1.09 -5.25
N VAL A 73 -0.84 0.60 -5.58
CA VAL A 73 0.30 1.45 -6.00
C VAL A 73 0.45 1.59 -7.53
N GLY A 74 -0.20 0.76 -8.31
CA GLY A 74 -0.10 0.84 -9.76
C GLY A 74 1.18 0.33 -10.38
N ILE A 75 1.79 -0.60 -9.72
CA ILE A 75 2.92 -1.37 -10.23
C ILE A 75 2.43 -2.80 -10.45
N ASP A 76 2.71 -3.35 -11.61
CA ASP A 76 2.28 -4.71 -11.95
C ASP A 76 2.95 -5.74 -11.03
N HIS A 77 2.24 -6.85 -10.80
CA HIS A 77 2.71 -7.89 -9.89
C HIS A 77 4.06 -8.48 -10.31
N GLU A 78 4.30 -8.60 -11.63
CA GLU A 78 5.56 -9.08 -12.18
C GLU A 78 6.70 -8.10 -11.88
N ASP A 79 6.46 -6.80 -12.07
CA ASP A 79 7.40 -5.73 -11.75
C ASP A 79 7.74 -5.70 -10.24
N VAL A 80 6.71 -5.88 -9.38
CA VAL A 80 6.92 -5.98 -7.93
C VAL A 80 7.78 -7.18 -7.57
N SER A 81 7.54 -8.34 -8.19
CA SER A 81 8.30 -9.57 -7.94
C SER A 81 9.74 -9.43 -8.41
N LEU A 82 9.97 -8.83 -9.57
CA LEU A 82 11.30 -8.55 -10.11
C LEU A 82 12.08 -7.61 -9.19
N LEU A 83 11.43 -6.52 -8.76
CA LEU A 83 12.00 -5.55 -7.82
C LEU A 83 12.36 -6.22 -6.48
N GLU A 84 11.50 -7.10 -5.98
CA GLU A 84 11.70 -7.83 -4.73
C GLU A 84 12.93 -8.72 -4.79
N ASN A 85 13.06 -9.51 -5.86
CA ASN A 85 14.21 -10.39 -6.08
C ASN A 85 15.52 -9.59 -6.12
N TYR A 86 15.52 -8.48 -6.85
CA TYR A 86 16.69 -7.61 -6.93
C TYR A 86 17.07 -7.02 -5.56
N VAL A 87 16.09 -6.52 -4.84
CA VAL A 87 16.28 -5.89 -3.52
C VAL A 87 16.84 -6.87 -2.50
N ILE A 88 16.33 -8.11 -2.49
CA ILE A 88 16.83 -9.18 -1.61
C ILE A 88 18.26 -9.56 -2.00
N ALA A 89 18.50 -9.84 -3.27
CA ALA A 89 19.81 -10.27 -3.76
C ALA A 89 20.93 -9.24 -3.49
N ASN A 90 20.61 -7.94 -3.61
CA ASN A 90 21.59 -6.85 -3.51
C ASN A 90 21.56 -6.10 -2.16
N GLY A 91 20.72 -6.51 -1.22
CA GLY A 91 20.60 -5.88 0.10
C GLY A 91 20.27 -4.39 0.00
N ILE A 92 19.26 -4.04 -0.79
CA ILE A 92 18.84 -2.66 -1.00
C ILE A 92 18.04 -2.17 0.22
N ARG A 93 18.50 -1.05 0.79
CA ARG A 93 17.81 -0.36 1.90
C ARG A 93 18.27 1.09 2.02
N GLY A 94 17.51 1.92 2.69
CA GLY A 94 17.87 3.31 2.99
C GLY A 94 18.12 4.13 1.73
N SER A 95 19.20 4.87 1.70
CA SER A 95 19.55 5.76 0.59
C SER A 95 19.81 5.04 -0.74
N LYS A 96 20.03 3.72 -0.73
CA LYS A 96 20.23 2.94 -1.97
C LYS A 96 18.98 2.96 -2.86
N TRP A 97 17.79 3.14 -2.30
CA TRP A 97 16.55 3.26 -3.06
C TRP A 97 16.51 4.49 -3.99
N PHE A 98 17.26 5.52 -3.67
CA PHE A 98 17.30 6.80 -4.40
C PHE A 98 18.51 6.94 -5.34
N LYS A 99 19.27 5.88 -5.50
CA LYS A 99 20.43 5.84 -6.40
C LYS A 99 20.16 4.84 -7.52
N ASP A 100 20.81 5.03 -8.65
CA ASP A 100 20.76 4.04 -9.71
C ASP A 100 21.48 2.75 -9.27
N TRP A 101 20.92 1.64 -9.70
CA TRP A 101 21.40 0.31 -9.39
C TRP A 101 22.25 -0.20 -10.54
N ASP A 102 23.46 -0.64 -10.21
CA ASP A 102 24.53 -1.02 -11.12
C ASP A 102 24.86 -2.52 -11.06
N LYS A 103 24.27 -3.27 -10.13
CA LYS A 103 24.54 -4.69 -9.97
C LYS A 103 23.66 -5.54 -10.88
N PRO A 104 24.15 -6.70 -11.36
CA PRO A 104 23.34 -7.58 -12.19
C PRO A 104 22.12 -8.13 -11.44
N LEU A 105 21.04 -8.35 -12.17
CA LEU A 105 19.80 -8.96 -11.67
C LEU A 105 20.00 -10.42 -11.25
N ILE A 106 20.88 -11.12 -11.97
CA ILE A 106 21.27 -12.50 -11.71
C ILE A 106 22.81 -12.54 -11.79
N HIS A 107 23.45 -13.06 -10.77
CA HIS A 107 24.88 -13.40 -10.84
C HIS A 107 25.07 -14.62 -11.76
N ASN A 108 25.04 -14.42 -13.06
CA ASN A 108 25.58 -15.39 -14.00
C ASN A 108 27.11 -15.26 -13.98
N ILE A 109 27.78 -16.27 -13.45
CA ILE A 109 29.25 -16.30 -13.28
C ILE A 109 29.97 -16.34 -14.65
N GLU A 110 29.27 -16.51 -15.75
CA GLU A 110 29.82 -16.74 -17.09
C GLU A 110 29.63 -15.55 -18.06
N ASP A 111 28.95 -14.47 -17.67
CA ASP A 111 28.68 -13.34 -18.57
C ASP A 111 29.37 -12.06 -18.08
N ASP A 112 30.50 -11.70 -18.70
CA ASP A 112 31.26 -10.46 -18.44
C ASP A 112 30.59 -9.21 -19.04
N SER A 113 29.36 -9.30 -19.58
CA SER A 113 28.63 -8.14 -20.10
C SER A 113 28.16 -7.22 -18.97
N GLU A 114 28.28 -5.89 -19.18
CA GLU A 114 27.71 -4.92 -18.23
C GLU A 114 26.19 -5.15 -18.13
N PRO A 115 25.63 -5.24 -16.91
CA PRO A 115 24.21 -5.52 -16.73
C PRO A 115 23.37 -4.35 -17.21
N ASP A 116 22.42 -4.62 -18.12
CA ASP A 116 21.41 -3.62 -18.48
C ASP A 116 20.35 -3.51 -17.37
N ASN A 117 20.58 -2.58 -16.47
CA ASN A 117 19.68 -2.29 -15.37
C ASN A 117 18.63 -1.20 -15.68
N THR A 118 18.50 -0.81 -16.94
CA THR A 118 17.58 0.27 -17.35
C THR A 118 16.15 -0.02 -16.93
N TYR A 119 15.69 -1.24 -17.16
CA TYR A 119 14.32 -1.64 -16.84
C TYR A 119 14.05 -1.63 -15.32
N ILE A 120 14.91 -2.27 -14.53
CA ILE A 120 14.74 -2.32 -13.06
C ILE A 120 14.87 -0.94 -12.41
N ASN A 121 15.76 -0.08 -12.92
CA ASN A 121 15.86 1.30 -12.48
C ASN A 121 14.62 2.12 -12.86
N GLY A 122 13.99 1.84 -14.00
CA GLY A 122 12.72 2.43 -14.39
C GLY A 122 11.58 2.07 -13.41
N ILE A 123 11.49 0.80 -13.01
CA ILE A 123 10.51 0.36 -11.96
C ILE A 123 10.82 1.08 -10.65
N ARG A 124 12.07 1.06 -10.20
CA ARG A 124 12.51 1.74 -8.97
C ARG A 124 12.12 3.22 -8.97
N GLN A 125 12.34 3.93 -10.08
CA GLN A 125 12.01 5.35 -10.19
C GLN A 125 10.49 5.57 -10.09
N ARG A 126 9.67 4.79 -10.80
CA ARG A 126 8.20 4.86 -10.71
C ARG A 126 7.72 4.67 -9.27
N VAL A 127 8.33 3.77 -8.52
CA VAL A 127 8.01 3.51 -7.11
C VAL A 127 8.47 4.66 -6.22
N MET A 128 9.72 5.11 -6.36
CA MET A 128 10.35 5.99 -5.39
C MET A 128 10.11 7.48 -5.63
N GLU A 129 9.74 7.89 -6.83
CA GLU A 129 9.48 9.30 -7.14
C GLU A 129 8.32 9.88 -6.34
N PRO A 130 7.11 9.30 -6.31
CA PRO A 130 6.01 9.83 -5.49
C PRO A 130 6.32 9.76 -3.98
N ILE A 131 6.99 8.72 -3.54
CA ILE A 131 7.45 8.57 -2.14
C ILE A 131 8.42 9.70 -1.77
N GLY A 132 9.41 9.96 -2.62
CA GLY A 132 10.39 11.01 -2.42
C GLY A 132 9.77 12.41 -2.37
N LYS A 133 8.80 12.69 -3.26
CA LYS A 133 8.02 13.94 -3.27
C LYS A 133 7.29 14.14 -1.95
N LEU A 134 6.55 13.13 -1.49
CA LEU A 134 5.83 13.17 -0.21
C LEU A 134 6.78 13.38 0.96
N HIS A 135 7.84 12.57 1.06
CA HIS A 135 8.79 12.66 2.19
C HIS A 135 9.57 13.98 2.22
N ASN A 136 9.78 14.63 1.07
CA ASN A 136 10.37 15.97 1.03
C ASN A 136 9.41 17.04 1.58
N LYS A 137 8.11 16.96 1.26
CA LYS A 137 7.08 17.84 1.81
C LYS A 137 6.89 17.65 3.32
N LEU A 138 7.02 16.43 3.81
CA LEU A 138 6.93 16.10 5.23
C LEU A 138 8.17 16.47 6.05
N LYS A 139 9.18 17.13 5.47
CA LYS A 139 10.34 17.66 6.23
C LYS A 139 9.92 18.88 7.06
N GLY A 140 10.37 18.91 8.31
CA GLY A 140 10.13 20.04 9.21
C GLY A 140 8.85 19.92 10.02
N LYS A 141 8.33 21.08 10.47
CA LYS A 141 7.09 21.14 11.26
C LYS A 141 5.91 21.31 10.31
N ASN A 142 5.01 20.35 10.29
CA ASN A 142 3.80 20.36 9.47
C ASN A 142 2.57 20.35 10.39
N SER A 143 1.53 21.08 10.03
CA SER A 143 0.22 20.96 10.67
C SER A 143 -0.49 19.68 10.17
N LEU A 144 -1.54 19.24 10.89
CA LEU A 144 -2.36 18.11 10.41
C LEU A 144 -3.01 18.41 9.06
N ARG A 145 -3.36 19.68 8.80
CA ARG A 145 -3.90 20.10 7.51
C ARG A 145 -2.89 19.90 6.39
N ASP A 146 -1.62 20.29 6.61
CA ASP A 146 -0.56 20.13 5.62
C ASP A 146 -0.32 18.65 5.32
N ILE A 147 -0.21 17.82 6.36
CA ILE A 147 -0.03 16.38 6.23
C ILE A 147 -1.19 15.75 5.43
N SER A 148 -2.44 16.11 5.75
CA SER A 148 -3.61 15.61 5.02
C SER A 148 -3.59 16.03 3.55
N SER A 149 -3.20 17.29 3.27
CA SER A 149 -3.06 17.80 1.90
C SER A 149 -1.99 17.04 1.12
N TYR A 150 -0.83 16.80 1.73
CA TYR A 150 0.27 16.05 1.09
C TYR A 150 -0.07 14.58 0.84
N LEU A 151 -0.81 13.95 1.75
CA LEU A 151 -1.30 12.57 1.55
C LEU A 151 -2.36 12.52 0.45
N TYR A 152 -3.21 13.53 0.33
CA TYR A 152 -4.17 13.64 -0.75
C TYR A 152 -3.47 13.80 -2.10
N GLU A 153 -2.51 14.73 -2.23
CA GLU A 153 -1.71 14.89 -3.44
C GLU A 153 -0.96 13.60 -3.81
N PHE A 154 -0.36 12.94 -2.82
CA PHE A 154 0.27 11.65 -3.02
C PHE A 154 -0.71 10.60 -3.55
N SER A 155 -1.95 10.57 -3.05
CA SER A 155 -2.98 9.65 -3.53
C SER A 155 -3.35 9.89 -5.00
N LEU A 156 -3.31 11.15 -5.45
CA LEU A 156 -3.48 11.50 -6.86
C LEU A 156 -2.28 11.08 -7.71
N ASP A 157 -1.06 11.30 -7.21
CA ASP A 157 0.18 10.94 -7.91
C ASP A 157 0.28 9.42 -8.20
N ILE A 158 -0.26 8.57 -7.31
CA ILE A 158 -0.27 7.11 -7.49
C ILE A 158 -1.54 6.58 -8.16
N GLY A 159 -2.50 7.43 -8.53
CA GLY A 159 -3.78 7.00 -9.13
C GLY A 159 -4.68 6.19 -8.19
N LEU A 160 -4.65 6.48 -6.88
CA LEU A 160 -5.34 5.69 -5.86
C LEU A 160 -6.86 5.61 -6.07
N ALA A 161 -7.49 6.69 -6.52
CA ALA A 161 -8.95 6.76 -6.69
C ALA A 161 -9.45 5.76 -7.75
N GLU A 162 -8.72 5.59 -8.84
CA GLU A 162 -9.06 4.65 -9.91
C GLU A 162 -8.99 3.21 -9.41
N ARG A 163 -7.97 2.89 -8.60
CA ARG A 163 -7.73 1.54 -8.10
C ARG A 163 -8.67 1.11 -6.98
N ILE A 164 -9.20 2.05 -6.19
CA ILE A 164 -10.22 1.73 -5.19
C ILE A 164 -11.52 1.26 -5.86
N ASN A 165 -11.82 1.74 -7.06
CA ASN A 165 -13.00 1.32 -7.79
C ASN A 165 -12.86 -0.09 -8.40
N ASP A 166 -11.64 -0.61 -8.50
CA ASP A 166 -11.34 -1.94 -9.04
C ASP A 166 -11.29 -3.04 -7.95
N LEU A 167 -11.42 -2.65 -6.65
CA LEU A 167 -11.49 -3.55 -5.49
C LEU A 167 -12.93 -3.98 -5.19
#